data_2220b795c6cde5d0016e66208438f98f
#
_entry.id   2220b795c6cde5d0016e66208438f98f
#
_cell.length_a   1.000
_cell.length_b   1.000
_cell.length_c   1.000
_cell.angle_alpha   90.00
_cell.angle_beta   90.00
_cell.angle_gamma   90.00
#
_symmetry.space_group_name_H-M   'P 1'
#
loop_
_entity.id
_entity.type
_entity.pdbx_description
1 polymer ?
#
loop_
_entity_poly.entity_id
_entity_poly.type
_entity_poly.pdbx_seq_one_letter_code
_entity_poly.pdbx_strand_id
1 'polypeptide(L)'
;IQLWSTVDLPSTQTPLYMLVLYALIFFCGWGLSRGANLQKYFFKKDPTKTYLGIVPETITDGNRTLLVNGFWGLSRHINYLGEILMATGIILCVGHPTMLWPWLYPLYYVVLLFPRQIDDDKRCAAKYGALWQQYLTKVPYRIIPGIY
;
A
#
# COMPACT_ATOMS: atom_id res chain seq x y z
N ILE A 1 6.93 -17.72 6.54
CA ILE A 1 8.16 -17.27 5.83
C ILE A 1 9.02 -16.44 6.76
N GLN A 2 8.48 -15.44 7.48
CA GLN A 2 9.24 -14.59 8.39
C GLN A 2 9.91 -15.37 9.52
N LEU A 3 9.22 -16.31 10.14
CA LEU A 3 9.77 -17.14 11.23
C LEU A 3 11.00 -17.93 10.79
N TRP A 4 10.98 -18.48 9.58
CA TRP A 4 12.11 -19.22 9.03
C TRP A 4 13.35 -18.37 8.80
N SER A 5 13.17 -17.11 8.41
CA SER A 5 14.29 -16.20 8.14
C SER A 5 14.95 -15.62 9.39
N THR A 6 14.38 -15.84 10.58
CA THR A 6 14.85 -15.23 11.84
C THR A 6 15.18 -16.23 12.94
N VAL A 7 15.00 -17.54 12.71
CA VAL A 7 15.11 -18.60 13.74
C VAL A 7 16.45 -18.63 14.47
N ASP A 8 17.56 -18.40 13.76
CA ASP A 8 18.92 -18.55 14.32
C ASP A 8 19.67 -17.19 14.41
N LEU A 9 18.95 -16.09 14.45
CA LEU A 9 19.61 -14.79 14.56
C LEU A 9 20.08 -14.50 15.99
N PRO A 10 21.33 -14.03 16.17
CA PRO A 10 21.83 -13.62 17.47
C PRO A 10 21.03 -12.43 18.00
N SER A 11 20.93 -12.32 19.33
CA SER A 11 20.28 -11.16 19.95
C SER A 11 21.06 -9.88 19.66
N THR A 12 20.39 -8.83 19.23
CA THR A 12 20.95 -7.48 19.05
C THR A 12 20.35 -6.52 20.03
N GLN A 13 21.18 -5.56 20.48
CA GLN A 13 20.69 -4.43 21.26
C GLN A 13 20.48 -3.25 20.32
N THR A 14 19.27 -3.14 19.76
CA THR A 14 18.89 -1.99 18.93
C THR A 14 18.51 -0.82 19.83
N PRO A 15 19.10 0.39 19.65
CA PRO A 15 18.75 1.56 20.43
C PRO A 15 17.24 1.88 20.34
N LEU A 16 16.68 2.36 21.46
CA LEU A 16 15.24 2.63 21.55
C LEU A 16 14.72 3.59 20.47
N TYR A 17 15.48 4.63 20.14
CA TYR A 17 15.08 5.59 19.09
C TYR A 17 14.95 4.95 17.71
N MET A 18 15.79 3.94 17.40
CA MET A 18 15.68 3.18 16.15
C MET A 18 14.45 2.28 16.16
N LEU A 19 14.16 1.62 17.28
CA LEU A 19 12.94 0.81 17.41
C LEU A 19 11.68 1.67 17.24
N VAL A 20 11.67 2.87 17.80
CA VAL A 20 10.57 3.83 17.61
C VAL A 20 10.42 4.21 16.13
N LEU A 21 11.54 4.51 15.44
CA LEU A 21 11.53 4.82 14.01
C LEU A 21 10.97 3.64 13.18
N TYR A 22 11.40 2.43 13.47
CA TYR A 22 10.94 1.22 12.77
C TYR A 22 9.45 0.92 13.03
N ALA A 23 9.01 1.15 14.26
CA ALA A 23 7.60 1.08 14.62
C ALA A 23 6.77 2.14 13.86
N LEU A 24 7.28 3.36 13.71
CA LEU A 24 6.61 4.40 12.91
C LEU A 24 6.49 4.00 11.44
N ILE A 25 7.53 3.40 10.85
CA ILE A 25 7.46 2.86 9.47
C ILE A 25 6.35 1.82 9.36
N PHE A 26 6.27 0.89 10.33
CA PHE A 26 5.22 -0.12 10.37
C PHE A 26 3.82 0.50 10.47
N PHE A 27 3.60 1.41 11.41
CA PHE A 27 2.29 2.02 11.62
C PHE A 27 1.88 2.96 10.47
N CYS A 28 2.83 3.65 9.83
CA CYS A 28 2.56 4.38 8.59
C CYS A 28 2.08 3.42 7.48
N GLY A 29 2.76 2.30 7.30
CA GLY A 29 2.35 1.26 6.36
C GLY A 29 0.96 0.69 6.68
N TRP A 30 0.70 0.41 7.96
CA TRP A 30 -0.61 -0.06 8.42
C TRP A 30 -1.70 0.97 8.15
N GLY A 31 -1.45 2.24 8.44
CA GLY A 31 -2.39 3.34 8.16
C GLY A 31 -2.70 3.49 6.67
N LEU A 32 -1.68 3.39 5.81
CA LEU A 32 -1.87 3.44 4.35
C LEU A 32 -2.69 2.25 3.85
N SER A 33 -2.33 1.01 4.24
CA SER A 33 -3.03 -0.18 3.78
C SER A 33 -4.46 -0.24 4.30
N ARG A 34 -4.67 -0.08 5.60
CA ARG A 34 -6.01 -0.12 6.22
C ARG A 34 -6.85 1.08 5.85
N GLY A 35 -6.28 2.29 5.88
CA GLY A 35 -6.96 3.53 5.50
C GLY A 35 -7.49 3.49 4.07
N ALA A 36 -6.65 3.08 3.12
CA ALA A 36 -7.06 2.95 1.72
C ALA A 36 -8.18 1.91 1.53
N ASN A 37 -8.03 0.73 2.13
CA ASN A 37 -9.03 -0.33 2.00
C ASN A 37 -10.36 0.06 2.66
N LEU A 38 -10.34 0.70 3.83
CA LEU A 38 -11.54 1.19 4.50
C LEU A 38 -12.19 2.35 3.72
N GLN A 39 -11.43 3.30 3.19
CA GLN A 39 -11.95 4.37 2.36
C GLN A 39 -12.70 3.79 1.15
N LYS A 40 -12.11 2.81 0.46
CA LYS A 40 -12.76 2.12 -0.67
C LYS A 40 -14.01 1.35 -0.26
N TYR A 41 -13.98 0.70 0.89
CA TYR A 41 -15.14 -0.03 1.43
C TYR A 41 -16.31 0.91 1.72
N PHE A 42 -16.07 2.01 2.46
CA PHE A 42 -17.11 2.97 2.79
C PHE A 42 -17.64 3.70 1.55
N PHE A 43 -16.75 4.06 0.62
CA PHE A 43 -17.14 4.65 -0.67
C PHE A 43 -18.06 3.73 -1.47
N LYS A 44 -17.78 2.42 -1.51
CA LYS A 44 -18.67 1.44 -2.19
C LYS A 44 -20.01 1.29 -1.50
N LYS A 45 -20.07 1.46 -0.18
CA LYS A 45 -21.29 1.35 0.60
C LYS A 45 -22.16 2.60 0.48
N ASP A 46 -21.54 3.77 0.51
CA ASP A 46 -22.17 5.09 0.38
C ASP A 46 -21.20 6.09 -0.28
N PRO A 47 -21.33 6.34 -1.59
CA PRO A 47 -20.44 7.22 -2.33
C PRO A 47 -20.47 8.70 -1.90
N THR A 48 -21.45 9.09 -1.08
CA THR A 48 -21.60 10.48 -0.62
C THR A 48 -20.97 10.73 0.75
N LYS A 49 -20.66 9.66 1.49
CA LYS A 49 -20.20 9.75 2.87
C LYS A 49 -18.71 10.13 2.94
N THR A 50 -18.41 11.11 3.80
CA THR A 50 -17.03 11.48 4.12
C THR A 50 -16.31 10.38 4.90
N TYR A 51 -15.02 10.20 4.62
CA TYR A 51 -14.15 9.29 5.34
C TYR A 51 -12.92 10.04 5.86
N LEU A 52 -12.69 10.02 7.17
CA LEU A 52 -11.62 10.80 7.85
C LEU A 52 -11.60 12.29 7.46
N GLY A 53 -12.77 12.92 7.30
CA GLY A 53 -12.90 14.31 6.86
C GLY A 53 -12.67 14.53 5.35
N ILE A 54 -12.38 13.48 4.58
CA ILE A 54 -12.19 13.56 3.13
C ILE A 54 -13.54 13.37 2.45
N VAL A 55 -13.99 14.39 1.74
CA VAL A 55 -15.17 14.33 0.87
C VAL A 55 -14.79 13.57 -0.40
N PRO A 56 -15.53 12.52 -0.80
CA PRO A 56 -15.18 11.76 -2.00
C PRO A 56 -15.21 12.64 -3.25
N GLU A 57 -14.10 12.67 -4.00
CA GLU A 57 -14.04 13.20 -5.35
C GLU A 57 -14.05 12.02 -6.33
N THR A 58 -14.93 12.10 -7.34
CA THR A 58 -15.19 10.97 -8.22
C THR A 58 -15.14 11.37 -9.68
N ILE A 59 -14.87 10.39 -10.53
CA ILE A 59 -15.12 10.45 -11.97
C ILE A 59 -16.15 9.39 -12.34
N THR A 60 -17.03 9.70 -13.29
CA THR A 60 -18.13 8.80 -13.69
C THR A 60 -18.35 8.84 -15.19
N ASP A 61 -18.81 7.72 -15.76
CA ASP A 61 -19.30 7.59 -17.12
C ASP A 61 -20.84 7.47 -17.18
N GLY A 62 -21.54 7.75 -16.06
CA GLY A 62 -22.97 7.58 -15.91
C GLY A 62 -23.39 6.23 -15.32
N ASN A 63 -22.63 5.15 -15.60
CA ASN A 63 -22.92 3.81 -15.09
C ASN A 63 -21.94 3.36 -14.00
N ARG A 64 -20.73 3.88 -14.03
CA ARG A 64 -19.63 3.48 -13.14
C ARG A 64 -18.96 4.70 -12.56
N THR A 65 -18.53 4.59 -11.31
CA THR A 65 -17.90 5.68 -10.57
C THR A 65 -16.59 5.20 -9.96
N LEU A 66 -15.54 6.01 -10.11
CA LEU A 66 -14.22 5.79 -9.53
C LEU A 66 -13.86 6.91 -8.57
N LEU A 67 -13.32 6.54 -7.42
CA LEU A 67 -12.80 7.47 -6.41
C LEU A 67 -11.39 7.92 -6.82
N VAL A 68 -11.14 9.23 -6.83
CA VAL A 68 -9.88 9.82 -7.32
C VAL A 68 -9.12 10.64 -6.28
N ASN A 69 -9.59 10.67 -5.03
CA ASN A 69 -8.94 11.43 -3.96
C ASN A 69 -8.68 10.63 -2.69
N GLY A 70 -8.11 11.29 -1.69
CA GLY A 70 -7.68 10.67 -0.45
C GLY A 70 -6.54 9.68 -0.68
N PHE A 71 -6.60 8.51 -0.08
CA PHE A 71 -5.58 7.46 -0.27
C PHE A 71 -5.44 7.05 -1.75
N TRP A 72 -6.58 6.88 -2.45
CA TRP A 72 -6.62 6.46 -3.85
C TRP A 72 -6.28 7.56 -4.85
N GLY A 73 -6.12 8.80 -4.38
CA GLY A 73 -5.56 9.91 -5.14
C GLY A 73 -4.04 9.97 -5.10
N LEU A 74 -3.40 9.32 -4.11
CA LEU A 74 -1.94 9.31 -3.98
C LEU A 74 -1.29 8.33 -4.97
N SER A 75 -1.80 7.11 -5.05
CA SER A 75 -1.43 6.12 -6.06
C SER A 75 -2.53 5.07 -6.21
N ARG A 76 -2.53 4.35 -7.33
CA ARG A 76 -3.56 3.34 -7.66
C ARG A 76 -3.53 2.12 -6.75
N HIS A 77 -2.37 1.82 -6.18
CA HIS A 77 -2.14 0.69 -5.29
C HIS A 77 -1.41 1.12 -4.01
N ILE A 78 -1.87 2.21 -3.39
CA ILE A 78 -1.30 2.75 -2.15
C ILE A 78 -1.34 1.74 -1.00
N ASN A 79 -2.33 0.86 -0.98
CA ASN A 79 -2.43 -0.23 -0.03
C ASN A 79 -1.27 -1.23 -0.17
N TYR A 80 -0.72 -1.44 -1.38
CA TYR A 80 0.44 -2.31 -1.59
C TYR A 80 1.71 -1.69 -1.03
N LEU A 81 1.89 -0.36 -1.19
CA LEU A 81 2.96 0.36 -0.51
C LEU A 81 2.86 0.18 1.01
N GLY A 82 1.65 0.25 1.56
CA GLY A 82 1.40 -0.01 2.97
C GLY A 82 1.86 -1.40 3.42
N GLU A 83 1.57 -2.45 2.66
CA GLU A 83 2.00 -3.82 2.96
C GLU A 83 3.54 -3.96 2.93
N ILE A 84 4.20 -3.36 1.94
CA ILE A 84 5.67 -3.38 1.83
C ILE A 84 6.31 -2.63 3.01
N LEU A 85 5.77 -1.47 3.40
CA LEU A 85 6.27 -0.70 4.55
C LEU A 85 6.08 -1.47 5.86
N MET A 86 4.94 -2.14 6.07
CA MET A 86 4.73 -2.98 7.25
C MET A 86 5.76 -4.11 7.31
N ALA A 87 5.97 -4.84 6.23
CA ALA A 87 6.95 -5.91 6.16
C ALA A 87 8.36 -5.39 6.43
N THR A 88 8.72 -4.24 5.87
CA THR A 88 10.02 -3.57 6.09
C THR A 88 10.20 -3.15 7.55
N GLY A 89 9.19 -2.52 8.16
CA GLY A 89 9.22 -2.09 9.56
C GLY A 89 9.44 -3.27 10.51
N ILE A 90 8.76 -4.40 10.27
CA ILE A 90 8.94 -5.63 11.06
C ILE A 90 10.39 -6.12 10.99
N ILE A 91 10.96 -6.20 9.77
CA ILE A 91 12.32 -6.72 9.59
C ILE A 91 13.38 -5.81 10.19
N LEU A 92 13.19 -4.51 10.12
CA LEU A 92 14.08 -3.56 10.78
C LEU A 92 14.06 -3.73 12.31
N CYS A 93 12.89 -4.04 12.91
CA CYS A 93 12.78 -4.33 14.34
C CYS A 93 13.51 -5.60 14.77
N VAL A 94 13.78 -6.54 13.87
CA VAL A 94 14.61 -7.72 14.15
C VAL A 94 16.06 -7.35 14.48
N GLY A 95 16.52 -6.16 14.06
CA GLY A 95 17.83 -5.61 14.45
C GLY A 95 19.03 -6.13 13.64
N HIS A 96 18.80 -6.81 12.53
CA HIS A 96 19.85 -7.31 11.63
C HIS A 96 19.73 -6.79 10.20
N PRO A 97 19.83 -5.44 9.98
CA PRO A 97 19.59 -4.85 8.67
C PRO A 97 20.62 -5.24 7.59
N THR A 98 21.80 -5.72 7.99
CA THR A 98 22.88 -6.15 7.06
C THR A 98 22.77 -7.62 6.64
N MET A 99 21.94 -8.40 7.31
CA MET A 99 21.71 -9.81 6.95
C MET A 99 20.66 -9.92 5.85
N LEU A 100 20.93 -10.78 4.85
CA LEU A 100 20.03 -10.96 3.71
C LEU A 100 18.73 -11.72 4.08
N TRP A 101 18.84 -12.74 4.94
CA TRP A 101 17.74 -13.66 5.22
C TRP A 101 16.45 -12.99 5.74
N PRO A 102 16.50 -12.05 6.70
CA PRO A 102 15.29 -11.34 7.13
C PRO A 102 14.59 -10.57 6.00
N TRP A 103 15.35 -10.05 5.03
CA TRP A 103 14.81 -9.28 3.91
C TRP A 103 14.04 -10.13 2.89
N LEU A 104 14.13 -11.45 2.95
CA LEU A 104 13.30 -12.34 2.12
C LEU A 104 11.80 -12.10 2.38
N TYR A 105 11.43 -11.65 3.57
CA TYR A 105 10.04 -11.37 3.89
C TYR A 105 9.47 -10.14 3.15
N PRO A 106 10.04 -8.93 3.24
CA PRO A 106 9.58 -7.82 2.40
C PRO A 106 9.81 -8.05 0.91
N LEU A 107 10.88 -8.74 0.51
CA LEU A 107 11.12 -9.13 -0.88
C LEU A 107 9.98 -10.01 -1.43
N TYR A 108 9.46 -10.93 -0.63
CA TYR A 108 8.30 -11.74 -0.99
C TYR A 108 7.09 -10.86 -1.34
N TYR A 109 6.80 -9.81 -0.54
CA TYR A 109 5.73 -8.88 -0.86
C TYR A 109 5.97 -8.12 -2.15
N VAL A 110 7.19 -7.67 -2.41
CA VAL A 110 7.54 -7.00 -3.66
C VAL A 110 7.30 -7.91 -4.84
N VAL A 111 7.83 -9.14 -4.81
CA VAL A 111 7.68 -10.13 -5.89
C VAL A 111 6.22 -10.53 -6.10
N LEU A 112 5.41 -10.56 -5.04
CA LEU A 112 3.99 -10.89 -5.11
C LEU A 112 3.15 -9.73 -5.65
N LEU A 113 3.38 -8.51 -5.15
CA LEU A 113 2.50 -7.37 -5.38
C LEU A 113 2.78 -6.64 -6.70
N PHE A 114 4.03 -6.65 -7.20
CA PHE A 114 4.36 -5.99 -8.47
C PHE A 114 3.69 -6.66 -9.70
N PRO A 115 3.74 -7.97 -9.89
CA PRO A 115 2.95 -8.61 -10.95
C PRO A 115 1.45 -8.43 -10.73
N ARG A 116 0.99 -8.52 -9.49
CA ARG A 116 -0.43 -8.38 -9.16
C ARG A 116 -1.00 -7.00 -9.53
N GLN A 117 -0.24 -5.91 -9.29
CA GLN A 117 -0.71 -4.58 -9.67
C GLN A 117 -0.85 -4.42 -11.19
N ILE A 118 0.02 -5.08 -11.98
CA ILE A 118 -0.09 -5.08 -13.44
C ILE A 118 -1.38 -5.78 -13.88
N ASP A 119 -1.70 -6.91 -13.26
CA ASP A 119 -2.93 -7.64 -13.56
C ASP A 119 -4.18 -6.89 -13.11
N ASP A 120 -4.13 -6.24 -11.95
CA ASP A 120 -5.23 -5.40 -11.46
C ASP A 120 -5.46 -4.20 -12.39
N ASP A 121 -4.40 -3.53 -12.88
CA ASP A 121 -4.49 -2.44 -13.87
C ASP A 121 -5.14 -2.94 -15.18
N LYS A 122 -4.75 -4.12 -15.69
CA LYS A 122 -5.36 -4.72 -16.89
C LYS A 122 -6.84 -5.04 -16.67
N ARG A 123 -7.20 -5.62 -15.54
CA ARG A 123 -8.60 -5.91 -15.19
C ARG A 123 -9.43 -4.63 -15.07
N CYS A 124 -8.87 -3.58 -14.46
CA CYS A 124 -9.53 -2.29 -14.38
C CYS A 124 -9.69 -1.65 -15.75
N ALA A 125 -8.68 -1.70 -16.62
CA ALA A 125 -8.76 -1.19 -17.99
C ALA A 125 -9.85 -1.92 -18.79
N ALA A 126 -9.94 -3.25 -18.71
CA ALA A 126 -10.98 -4.03 -19.35
C ALA A 126 -12.39 -3.72 -18.80
N LYS A 127 -12.49 -3.48 -17.48
CA LYS A 127 -13.78 -3.22 -16.82
C LYS A 127 -14.30 -1.80 -17.04
N TYR A 128 -13.42 -0.79 -17.01
CA TYR A 128 -13.80 0.63 -16.99
C TYR A 128 -13.55 1.35 -18.32
N GLY A 129 -12.73 0.81 -19.23
CA GLY A 129 -12.50 1.37 -20.57
C GLY A 129 -12.00 2.82 -20.54
N ALA A 130 -12.74 3.73 -21.19
CA ALA A 130 -12.39 5.16 -21.26
C ALA A 130 -12.34 5.85 -19.90
N LEU A 131 -13.18 5.43 -18.94
CA LEU A 131 -13.16 5.97 -17.58
C LEU A 131 -11.84 5.64 -16.86
N TRP A 132 -11.24 4.46 -17.14
CA TRP A 132 -9.94 4.09 -16.61
C TRP A 132 -8.83 5.02 -17.13
N GLN A 133 -8.88 5.42 -18.41
CA GLN A 133 -7.91 6.37 -18.96
C GLN A 133 -7.99 7.74 -18.26
N GLN A 134 -9.18 8.23 -17.98
CA GLN A 134 -9.37 9.45 -17.19
C GLN A 134 -8.81 9.30 -15.77
N TYR A 135 -9.00 8.13 -15.15
CA TYR A 135 -8.43 7.83 -13.85
C TYR A 135 -6.90 7.85 -13.88
N LEU A 136 -6.26 7.24 -14.87
CA LEU A 136 -4.80 7.24 -15.05
C LEU A 136 -4.23 8.66 -15.19
N THR A 137 -4.96 9.58 -15.83
CA THR A 137 -4.55 10.98 -15.94
C THR A 137 -4.56 11.69 -14.58
N LYS A 138 -5.55 11.41 -13.74
CA LYS A 138 -5.66 12.00 -12.40
C LYS A 138 -4.73 11.33 -11.38
N VAL A 139 -4.54 10.03 -11.48
CA VAL A 139 -3.71 9.22 -10.55
C VAL A 139 -2.66 8.46 -11.34
N PRO A 140 -1.58 9.12 -11.77
CA PRO A 140 -0.58 8.51 -12.66
C PRO A 140 0.29 7.46 -11.98
N TYR A 141 0.51 7.58 -10.67
CA TYR A 141 1.40 6.70 -9.92
C TYR A 141 0.75 5.36 -9.60
N ARG A 142 1.52 4.27 -9.74
CA ARG A 142 1.03 2.92 -9.53
C ARG A 142 1.07 2.52 -8.06
N ILE A 143 2.26 2.53 -7.45
CA ILE A 143 2.47 2.11 -6.05
C ILE A 143 3.06 3.26 -5.24
N ILE A 144 4.17 3.84 -5.71
CA ILE A 144 4.93 4.85 -4.97
C ILE A 144 4.59 6.25 -5.51
N PRO A 145 3.91 7.10 -4.72
CA PRO A 145 3.56 8.46 -5.14
C PRO A 145 4.81 9.25 -5.56
N GLY A 146 4.76 9.88 -6.71
CA GLY A 146 5.87 10.70 -7.24
C GLY A 146 6.98 9.94 -7.95
N ILE A 147 6.99 8.58 -7.90
CA ILE A 147 8.08 7.76 -8.44
C ILE A 147 7.57 6.71 -9.43
N TYR A 148 6.62 5.88 -9.00
CA TYR A 148 6.14 4.72 -9.78
C TYR A 148 4.64 4.50 -9.66
#